data_804d1c12bd4194087c1184a955273945
#
_entry.id   804d1c12bd4194087c1184a955273945
#
_cell.length_a   1.000
_cell.length_b   1.000
_cell.length_c   1.000
_cell.angle_alpha   90.00
_cell.angle_beta   90.00
_cell.angle_gamma   90.00
#
_symmetry.space_group_name_H-M   'P 1'
#
loop_
_entity.id
_entity.type
_entity.pdbx_description
1 polymer ?
#
loop_
_entity_poly.entity_id
_entity_poly.type
_entity_poly.pdbx_seq_one_letter_code
_entity_poly.pdbx_strand_id
1 'polypeptide(L)'
;MNKITFEEKLKIVKENQGGRSRAYLSQKYNIAEGTIQNWIHSYEILGEEGLKKSKTIASYSGEFKLSVLEYRQINGLSFLETAKHFKIKQPATIVGWQRQYKEKGFEGLCGQKGRPKKLGDSNMSKDKINKLTTTEKEELIKLRQENLYLGARLEYEKKLEALVQKRLQKTKKRQK
;
A
#
# COMPACT_ATOMS: atom_id res chain seq x y z
N MET A 1 6.92 -1.44 32.49
CA MET A 1 5.95 -2.04 31.55
C MET A 1 6.35 -3.48 31.29
N ASN A 2 5.54 -4.44 31.71
CA ASN A 2 5.80 -5.85 31.44
C ASN A 2 5.67 -6.12 29.92
N LYS A 3 6.68 -6.79 29.36
CA LYS A 3 6.63 -7.21 27.95
C LYS A 3 5.64 -8.35 27.82
N ILE A 4 4.57 -8.14 27.05
CA ILE A 4 3.56 -9.15 26.77
C ILE A 4 4.19 -10.30 25.99
N THR A 5 4.05 -11.51 26.52
CA THR A 5 4.60 -12.73 25.96
C THR A 5 3.83 -13.17 24.70
N PHE A 6 4.38 -14.11 23.95
CA PHE A 6 3.70 -14.70 22.80
C PHE A 6 2.42 -15.44 23.20
N GLU A 7 2.47 -16.18 24.32
CA GLU A 7 1.34 -16.94 24.82
C GLU A 7 0.17 -16.06 25.25
N GLU A 8 0.47 -14.93 25.90
CA GLU A 8 -0.55 -13.94 26.28
C GLU A 8 -1.24 -13.34 25.04
N LYS A 9 -0.49 -13.00 24.01
CA LYS A 9 -1.06 -12.51 22.74
C LYS A 9 -1.98 -13.54 22.11
N LEU A 10 -1.54 -14.79 22.05
CA LEU A 10 -2.32 -15.89 21.49
C LEU A 10 -3.61 -16.10 22.28
N LYS A 11 -3.54 -16.06 23.62
CA LYS A 11 -4.72 -16.15 24.51
C LYS A 11 -5.72 -15.03 24.22
N ILE A 12 -5.25 -13.79 24.12
CA ILE A 12 -6.11 -12.62 23.84
C ILE A 12 -6.80 -12.76 22.48
N VAL A 13 -6.07 -13.19 21.44
CA VAL A 13 -6.65 -13.39 20.12
C VAL A 13 -7.69 -14.51 20.12
N LYS A 14 -7.41 -15.63 20.80
CA LYS A 14 -8.39 -16.75 20.95
C LYS A 14 -9.64 -16.34 21.72
N GLU A 15 -9.50 -15.54 22.78
CA GLU A 15 -10.66 -15.00 23.51
C GLU A 15 -11.51 -14.07 22.62
N ASN A 16 -10.88 -13.28 21.75
CA ASN A 16 -11.62 -12.46 20.79
C ASN A 16 -12.37 -13.33 19.77
N GLN A 17 -11.74 -14.38 19.25
CA GLN A 17 -12.41 -15.36 18.35
C GLN A 17 -13.56 -16.07 19.03
N GLY A 18 -13.49 -16.28 20.35
CA GLY A 18 -14.58 -16.81 21.18
C GLY A 18 -15.69 -15.78 21.46
N GLY A 19 -15.71 -14.62 20.78
CA GLY A 19 -16.78 -13.64 20.87
C GLY A 19 -16.57 -12.52 21.90
N ARG A 20 -15.43 -12.45 22.59
CA ARG A 20 -15.13 -11.34 23.50
C ARG A 20 -14.80 -10.06 22.72
N SER A 21 -15.41 -8.93 23.11
CA SER A 21 -15.18 -7.64 22.45
C SER A 21 -13.75 -7.12 22.72
N ARG A 22 -13.21 -6.33 21.79
CA ARG A 22 -11.90 -5.69 21.96
C ARG A 22 -11.86 -4.75 23.15
N ALA A 23 -12.96 -4.01 23.39
CA ALA A 23 -13.08 -3.13 24.55
C ALA A 23 -12.96 -3.91 25.88
N TYR A 24 -13.65 -5.05 26.01
CA TYR A 24 -13.55 -5.93 27.14
C TYR A 24 -12.12 -6.43 27.37
N LEU A 25 -11.46 -6.89 26.30
CA LEU A 25 -10.08 -7.37 26.36
C LEU A 25 -9.09 -6.26 26.71
N SER A 26 -9.32 -5.06 26.19
CA SER A 26 -8.54 -3.86 26.52
C SER A 26 -8.56 -3.56 28.01
N GLN A 27 -9.73 -3.57 28.62
CA GLN A 27 -9.89 -3.36 30.06
C GLN A 27 -9.29 -4.52 30.88
N LYS A 28 -9.58 -5.76 30.50
CA LYS A 28 -9.11 -6.96 31.21
C LYS A 28 -7.59 -7.09 31.27
N TYR A 29 -6.91 -6.79 30.16
CA TYR A 29 -5.46 -6.95 30.03
C TYR A 29 -4.68 -5.63 30.15
N ASN A 30 -5.38 -4.51 30.32
CA ASN A 30 -4.81 -3.15 30.34
C ASN A 30 -3.92 -2.85 29.10
N ILE A 31 -4.46 -3.18 27.91
CA ILE A 31 -3.80 -3.02 26.62
C ILE A 31 -4.69 -2.19 25.71
N ALA A 32 -4.10 -1.23 25.00
CA ALA A 32 -4.86 -0.41 24.04
C ALA A 32 -5.55 -1.27 22.98
N GLU A 33 -6.83 -0.98 22.68
CA GLU A 33 -7.63 -1.70 21.69
C GLU A 33 -6.96 -1.82 20.31
N GLY A 34 -6.29 -0.74 19.85
CA GLY A 34 -5.54 -0.76 18.59
C GLY A 34 -4.41 -1.76 18.59
N THR A 35 -3.78 -2.02 19.74
CA THR A 35 -2.74 -3.06 19.85
C THR A 35 -3.35 -4.45 19.71
N ILE A 36 -4.49 -4.70 20.37
CA ILE A 36 -5.22 -5.96 20.27
C ILE A 36 -5.68 -6.18 18.83
N GLN A 37 -6.21 -5.15 18.18
CA GLN A 37 -6.62 -5.23 16.77
C GLN A 37 -5.45 -5.57 15.85
N ASN A 38 -4.28 -4.99 16.07
CA ASN A 38 -3.09 -5.32 15.30
C ASN A 38 -2.66 -6.79 15.47
N TRP A 39 -2.83 -7.37 16.66
CA TRP A 39 -2.56 -8.79 16.88
C TRP A 39 -3.59 -9.67 16.20
N ILE A 40 -4.89 -9.31 16.24
CA ILE A 40 -5.95 -10.02 15.53
C ILE A 40 -5.65 -10.03 14.03
N HIS A 41 -5.36 -8.87 13.42
CA HIS A 41 -5.00 -8.79 11.99
C HIS A 41 -3.75 -9.63 11.67
N SER A 42 -2.71 -9.54 12.53
CA SER A 42 -1.49 -10.32 12.32
C SER A 42 -1.74 -11.84 12.38
N TYR A 43 -2.63 -12.26 13.27
CA TYR A 43 -3.05 -13.64 13.38
C TYR A 43 -3.92 -14.08 12.20
N GLU A 44 -4.84 -13.26 11.75
CA GLU A 44 -5.67 -13.54 10.57
C GLU A 44 -4.87 -13.67 9.28
N ILE A 45 -3.75 -12.95 9.16
CA ILE A 45 -2.91 -12.92 7.96
C ILE A 45 -1.87 -14.04 7.97
N LEU A 46 -1.21 -14.27 9.09
CA LEU A 46 -0.05 -15.15 9.20
C LEU A 46 -0.21 -16.27 10.24
N GLY A 47 -1.39 -16.40 10.86
CA GLY A 47 -1.59 -17.34 11.96
C GLY A 47 -0.73 -17.00 13.18
N GLU A 48 -0.33 -18.03 13.91
CA GLU A 48 0.50 -17.86 15.11
C GLU A 48 1.85 -17.19 14.85
N GLU A 49 2.43 -17.40 13.65
CA GLU A 49 3.68 -16.75 13.23
C GLU A 49 3.55 -15.22 13.21
N GLY A 50 2.37 -14.70 12.88
CA GLY A 50 2.08 -13.27 12.91
C GLY A 50 2.24 -12.63 14.29
N LEU A 51 2.05 -13.38 15.37
CA LEU A 51 2.18 -12.90 16.75
C LEU A 51 3.62 -12.94 17.26
N LYS A 52 4.49 -13.73 16.64
CA LYS A 52 5.90 -13.80 17.02
C LYS A 52 6.62 -12.49 16.70
N LYS A 53 7.60 -12.16 17.53
CA LYS A 53 8.46 -11.01 17.28
C LYS A 53 9.32 -11.30 16.04
N SER A 54 9.12 -10.50 15.00
CA SER A 54 10.00 -10.59 13.82
C SER A 54 11.44 -10.20 14.20
N LYS A 55 12.40 -11.01 13.82
CA LYS A 55 13.84 -10.72 14.02
C LYS A 55 14.32 -9.61 13.07
N THR A 56 13.68 -9.49 11.92
CA THR A 56 14.03 -8.52 10.89
C THR A 56 12.83 -7.67 10.50
N ILE A 57 13.08 -6.43 10.14
CA ILE A 57 12.05 -5.54 9.59
C ILE A 57 11.87 -5.92 8.11
N ALA A 58 10.65 -6.28 7.73
CA ALA A 58 10.35 -6.57 6.34
C ALA A 58 10.63 -5.33 5.48
N SER A 59 11.48 -5.49 4.49
CA SER A 59 11.75 -4.47 3.47
C SER A 59 11.06 -4.88 2.18
N TYR A 60 10.42 -3.92 1.54
CA TYR A 60 9.69 -4.12 0.28
C TYR A 60 10.23 -3.14 -0.76
N SER A 61 10.46 -3.61 -1.97
CA SER A 61 10.87 -2.75 -3.09
C SER A 61 9.77 -1.78 -3.48
N GLY A 62 10.13 -0.68 -4.16
CA GLY A 62 9.13 0.29 -4.68
C GLY A 62 8.17 -0.36 -5.66
N GLU A 63 8.67 -1.22 -6.54
CA GLU A 63 7.89 -1.98 -7.52
C GLU A 63 6.87 -2.92 -6.86
N PHE A 64 7.32 -3.68 -5.84
CA PHE A 64 6.41 -4.53 -5.08
C PHE A 64 5.30 -3.72 -4.40
N LYS A 65 5.63 -2.58 -3.79
CA LYS A 65 4.61 -1.72 -3.17
C LYS A 65 3.61 -1.20 -4.20
N LEU A 66 4.08 -0.82 -5.39
CA LEU A 66 3.22 -0.38 -6.48
C LEU A 66 2.29 -1.51 -6.94
N SER A 67 2.82 -2.71 -7.20
CA SER A 67 2.01 -3.85 -7.64
C SER A 67 0.91 -4.23 -6.63
N VAL A 68 1.20 -4.12 -5.33
CA VAL A 68 0.19 -4.33 -4.28
C VAL A 68 -0.93 -3.29 -4.34
N LEU A 69 -0.59 -2.01 -4.58
CA LEU A 69 -1.57 -0.94 -4.68
C LEU A 69 -2.43 -1.07 -5.94
N GLU A 70 -1.83 -1.41 -7.08
CA GLU A 70 -2.52 -1.67 -8.35
C GLU A 70 -3.46 -2.87 -8.23
N TYR A 71 -2.98 -3.98 -7.70
CA TYR A 71 -3.80 -5.17 -7.47
C TYR A 71 -5.03 -4.86 -6.61
N ARG A 72 -4.83 -4.11 -5.51
CA ARG A 72 -5.93 -3.66 -4.67
C ARG A 72 -6.95 -2.82 -5.44
N GLN A 73 -6.48 -1.89 -6.26
CA GLN A 73 -7.34 -0.98 -7.01
C GLN A 73 -8.12 -1.70 -8.11
N ILE A 74 -7.48 -2.59 -8.85
CA ILE A 74 -8.09 -3.37 -9.94
C ILE A 74 -9.20 -4.29 -9.38
N ASN A 75 -8.94 -4.96 -8.25
CA ASN A 75 -9.85 -5.93 -7.66
C ASN A 75 -10.83 -5.32 -6.64
N GLY A 76 -10.76 -4.01 -6.35
CA GLY A 76 -11.63 -3.35 -5.38
C GLY A 76 -11.51 -3.87 -3.95
N LEU A 77 -10.37 -4.46 -3.57
CA LEU A 77 -10.18 -5.13 -2.29
C LEU A 77 -9.98 -4.15 -1.14
N SER A 78 -10.39 -4.57 0.07
CA SER A 78 -10.04 -3.87 1.30
C SER A 78 -8.54 -3.99 1.60
N PHE A 79 -8.01 -3.13 2.48
CA PHE A 79 -6.61 -3.22 2.91
C PHE A 79 -6.30 -4.53 3.63
N LEU A 80 -7.26 -5.07 4.37
CA LEU A 80 -7.11 -6.33 5.09
C LEU A 80 -7.03 -7.52 4.12
N GLU A 81 -7.92 -7.58 3.13
CA GLU A 81 -7.92 -8.63 2.10
C GLU A 81 -6.65 -8.59 1.27
N THR A 82 -6.22 -7.38 0.87
CA THR A 82 -4.95 -7.20 0.18
C THR A 82 -3.77 -7.66 1.03
N ALA A 83 -3.76 -7.33 2.33
CA ALA A 83 -2.72 -7.77 3.25
C ALA A 83 -2.70 -9.31 3.42
N LYS A 84 -3.87 -9.95 3.46
CA LYS A 84 -4.00 -11.43 3.49
C LYS A 84 -3.43 -12.05 2.21
N HIS A 85 -3.77 -11.50 1.04
CA HIS A 85 -3.29 -12.02 -0.25
C HIS A 85 -1.76 -11.95 -0.37
N PHE A 86 -1.16 -10.82 -0.04
CA PHE A 86 0.29 -10.61 -0.13
C PHE A 86 1.06 -11.01 1.13
N LYS A 87 0.40 -11.57 2.14
CA LYS A 87 0.98 -11.96 3.45
C LYS A 87 1.73 -10.80 4.13
N ILE A 88 1.19 -9.59 4.01
CA ILE A 88 1.73 -8.39 4.65
C ILE A 88 1.16 -8.32 6.05
N LYS A 89 2.01 -8.48 7.06
CA LYS A 89 1.63 -8.61 8.48
C LYS A 89 0.64 -7.54 8.99
N GLN A 90 0.75 -6.29 8.49
CA GLN A 90 -0.06 -5.17 8.94
C GLN A 90 -0.75 -4.46 7.78
N PRO A 91 -2.09 -4.43 7.71
CA PRO A 91 -2.81 -3.68 6.69
C PRO A 91 -2.46 -2.18 6.65
N ALA A 92 -2.16 -1.58 7.82
CA ALA A 92 -1.72 -0.20 7.94
C ALA A 92 -0.45 0.11 7.11
N THR A 93 0.37 -0.88 6.83
CA THR A 93 1.55 -0.72 5.96
C THR A 93 1.13 -0.33 4.54
N ILE A 94 0.10 -0.99 4.00
CA ILE A 94 -0.45 -0.71 2.66
C ILE A 94 -1.12 0.68 2.63
N VAL A 95 -1.82 1.06 3.70
CA VAL A 95 -2.39 2.41 3.86
C VAL A 95 -1.27 3.46 3.80
N GLY A 96 -0.16 3.22 4.48
CA GLY A 96 1.02 4.10 4.45
C GLY A 96 1.61 4.23 3.03
N TRP A 97 1.71 3.12 2.29
CA TRP A 97 2.17 3.15 0.89
C TRP A 97 1.23 3.91 -0.01
N GLN A 98 -0.08 3.73 0.14
CA GLN A 98 -1.06 4.47 -0.66
C GLN A 98 -0.97 5.98 -0.42
N ARG A 99 -0.77 6.40 0.85
CA ARG A 99 -0.56 7.81 1.17
C ARG A 99 0.72 8.34 0.52
N GLN A 100 1.84 7.63 0.64
CA GLN A 100 3.11 8.02 0.02
C GLN A 100 3.01 8.10 -1.50
N TYR A 101 2.29 7.16 -2.12
CA TYR A 101 2.06 7.16 -3.56
C TYR A 101 1.19 8.34 -4.01
N LYS A 102 0.15 8.70 -3.25
CA LYS A 102 -0.67 9.88 -3.53
C LYS A 102 0.08 11.20 -3.39
N GLU A 103 0.99 11.29 -2.42
CA GLU A 103 1.75 12.51 -2.15
C GLU A 103 2.94 12.72 -3.10
N LYS A 104 3.67 11.65 -3.43
CA LYS A 104 4.97 11.73 -4.12
C LYS A 104 5.09 10.80 -5.33
N GLY A 105 4.02 10.14 -5.73
CA GLY A 105 4.06 9.16 -6.81
C GLY A 105 4.96 7.97 -6.47
N PHE A 106 5.51 7.36 -7.50
CA PHE A 106 6.39 6.18 -7.37
C PHE A 106 7.66 6.47 -6.52
N GLU A 107 8.21 7.67 -6.61
CA GLU A 107 9.38 8.07 -5.81
C GLU A 107 9.11 7.94 -4.30
N GLY A 108 7.88 8.24 -3.85
CA GLY A 108 7.47 8.05 -2.46
C GLY A 108 7.54 6.60 -2.00
N LEU A 109 7.35 5.64 -2.91
CA LEU A 109 7.44 4.21 -2.60
C LEU A 109 8.89 3.70 -2.52
N CYS A 110 9.81 4.34 -3.24
CA CYS A 110 11.23 3.96 -3.26
C CYS A 110 12.01 4.42 -2.02
N GLY A 111 11.41 5.28 -1.18
CA GLY A 111 12.05 5.81 0.02
C GLY A 111 12.45 4.71 1.02
N GLN A 112 13.69 4.75 1.50
CA GLN A 112 14.14 3.88 2.57
C GLN A 112 13.45 4.23 3.89
N LYS A 113 13.05 3.22 4.67
CA LYS A 113 12.56 3.41 6.03
C LYS A 113 13.70 3.93 6.91
N GLY A 114 13.51 5.05 7.56
CA GLY A 114 14.47 5.61 8.51
C GLY A 114 14.06 7.01 8.96
N ARG A 115 14.74 7.49 9.98
CA ARG A 115 14.62 8.90 10.40
C ARG A 115 15.08 9.78 9.24
N PRO A 116 14.32 10.79 8.82
CA PRO A 116 14.80 11.75 7.81
C PRO A 116 16.15 12.31 8.28
N LYS A 117 17.18 12.24 7.43
CA LYS A 117 18.45 12.89 7.74
C LYS A 117 18.16 14.38 7.96
N LYS A 118 18.61 14.93 9.09
CA LYS A 118 18.52 16.36 9.34
C LYS A 118 19.14 17.12 8.16
N LEU A 119 18.52 18.22 7.75
CA LEU A 119 18.86 19.03 6.57
C LEU A 119 20.31 19.61 6.58
N GLY A 120 21.15 19.22 7.52
CA GLY A 120 22.53 19.65 7.64
C GLY A 120 23.58 18.74 6.99
N ASP A 121 23.22 17.50 6.60
CA ASP A 121 24.20 16.50 6.10
C ASP A 121 23.92 16.06 4.64
N SER A 122 23.22 16.88 3.87
CA SER A 122 22.72 16.51 2.54
C SER A 122 23.66 16.87 1.37
N ASN A 123 24.97 16.86 1.60
CA ASN A 123 25.91 17.04 0.47
C ASN A 123 26.14 15.76 -0.37
N MET A 124 25.67 14.57 0.09
CA MET A 124 25.90 13.32 -0.68
C MET A 124 24.76 12.88 -1.60
N SER A 125 23.55 13.44 -1.46
CA SER A 125 22.39 12.99 -2.28
C SER A 125 22.09 13.91 -3.47
N LYS A 126 22.52 15.17 -3.43
CA LYS A 126 22.40 16.10 -4.55
C LYS A 126 23.39 15.78 -5.68
N ASP A 127 24.55 15.21 -5.35
CA ASP A 127 25.58 14.85 -6.35
C ASP A 127 25.20 13.62 -7.20
N LYS A 128 24.26 12.75 -6.73
CA LYS A 128 23.77 11.64 -7.56
C LYS A 128 22.71 12.04 -8.56
N ILE A 129 21.93 13.08 -8.27
CA ILE A 129 20.89 13.60 -9.19
C ILE A 129 21.51 14.53 -10.25
N ASN A 130 22.62 15.19 -9.91
CA ASN A 130 23.35 16.03 -10.85
C ASN A 130 24.30 15.27 -11.79
N LYS A 131 24.38 13.95 -11.68
CA LYS A 131 25.23 13.09 -12.54
C LYS A 131 24.50 12.46 -13.72
N LEU A 132 23.25 12.81 -13.98
CA LEU A 132 22.67 12.48 -15.28
C LEU A 132 23.46 13.24 -16.36
N THR A 133 24.00 12.48 -17.28
CA THR A 133 24.63 13.03 -18.48
C THR A 133 23.58 13.87 -19.24
N THR A 134 24.03 14.81 -20.06
CA THR A 134 23.13 15.65 -20.88
C THR A 134 22.21 14.79 -21.74
N THR A 135 22.71 13.68 -22.27
CA THR A 135 21.98 12.67 -23.04
C THR A 135 20.85 11.99 -22.24
N GLU A 136 21.08 11.60 -20.99
CA GLU A 136 20.07 11.00 -20.11
C GLU A 136 18.96 11.99 -19.71
N LYS A 137 19.30 13.26 -19.58
CA LYS A 137 18.31 14.32 -19.33
C LYS A 137 17.41 14.54 -20.54
N GLU A 138 17.97 14.54 -21.75
CA GLU A 138 17.21 14.66 -22.98
C GLU A 138 16.31 13.45 -23.22
N GLU A 139 16.78 12.25 -22.91
CA GLU A 139 15.98 11.02 -22.98
C GLU A 139 14.83 11.02 -21.97
N LEU A 140 15.07 11.47 -20.75
CA LEU A 140 14.03 11.66 -19.73
C LEU A 140 12.94 12.66 -20.17
N ILE A 141 13.34 13.75 -20.83
CA ILE A 141 12.39 14.75 -21.37
C ILE A 141 11.56 14.12 -22.49
N LYS A 142 12.18 13.38 -23.40
CA LYS A 142 11.46 12.67 -24.48
C LYS A 142 10.48 11.65 -23.94
N LEU A 143 10.90 10.81 -23.00
CA LEU A 143 10.03 9.81 -22.38
C LEU A 143 8.85 10.42 -21.62
N ARG A 144 9.05 11.56 -20.96
CA ARG A 144 7.96 12.30 -20.32
C ARG A 144 6.95 12.84 -21.34
N GLN A 145 7.42 13.38 -22.45
CA GLN A 145 6.55 13.86 -23.52
C GLN A 145 5.76 12.73 -24.18
N GLU A 146 6.42 11.59 -24.42
CA GLU A 146 5.79 10.39 -24.96
C GLU A 146 4.72 9.83 -24.02
N ASN A 147 5.00 9.76 -22.72
CA ASN A 147 4.01 9.34 -21.72
C ASN A 147 2.81 10.29 -21.66
N LEU A 148 3.01 11.59 -21.77
CA LEU A 148 1.94 12.58 -21.83
C LEU A 148 1.08 12.39 -23.09
N TYR A 149 1.70 12.16 -24.22
CA TYR A 149 1.02 11.90 -25.49
C TYR A 149 0.22 10.58 -25.44
N LEU A 150 0.82 9.51 -24.94
CA LEU A 150 0.16 8.21 -24.80
C LEU A 150 -1.01 8.28 -23.82
N GLY A 151 -0.87 9.02 -22.72
CA GLY A 151 -1.95 9.27 -21.76
C GLY A 151 -3.14 9.99 -22.41
N ALA A 152 -2.88 11.07 -23.16
CA ALA A 152 -3.92 11.79 -23.88
C ALA A 152 -4.60 10.93 -24.95
N ARG A 153 -3.85 10.10 -25.66
CA ARG A 153 -4.37 9.17 -26.67
C ARG A 153 -5.29 8.12 -26.04
N LEU A 154 -4.89 7.53 -24.92
CA LEU A 154 -5.72 6.58 -24.17
C LEU A 154 -7.03 7.21 -23.68
N GLU A 155 -7.00 8.45 -23.19
CA GLU A 155 -8.23 9.15 -22.83
C GLU A 155 -9.13 9.43 -24.03
N TYR A 156 -8.57 9.78 -25.18
CA TYR A 156 -9.32 9.97 -26.40
C TYR A 156 -9.99 8.67 -26.85
N GLU A 157 -9.26 7.55 -26.88
CA GLU A 157 -9.80 6.24 -27.25
C GLU A 157 -10.95 5.81 -26.32
N LYS A 158 -10.78 5.98 -24.99
CA LYS A 158 -11.85 5.71 -24.02
C LYS A 158 -13.11 6.56 -24.28
N LYS A 159 -12.94 7.83 -24.59
CA LYS A 159 -14.06 8.72 -24.92
C LYS A 159 -14.75 8.30 -26.23
N LEU A 160 -13.96 7.90 -27.22
CA LEU A 160 -14.48 7.41 -28.50
C LEU A 160 -15.30 6.13 -28.32
N GLU A 161 -14.76 5.15 -27.58
CA GLU A 161 -15.48 3.90 -27.27
C GLU A 161 -16.81 4.18 -26.53
N ALA A 162 -16.79 5.07 -25.54
CA ALA A 162 -17.99 5.46 -24.80
C ALA A 162 -19.05 6.10 -25.72
N LEU A 163 -18.63 6.91 -26.71
CA LEU A 163 -19.53 7.50 -27.71
C LEU A 163 -20.10 6.44 -28.68
N VAL A 164 -19.28 5.49 -29.11
CA VAL A 164 -19.71 4.38 -29.96
C VAL A 164 -20.74 3.51 -29.22
N GLN A 165 -20.47 3.16 -27.97
CA GLN A 165 -21.41 2.40 -27.15
C GLN A 165 -22.75 3.14 -26.95
N LYS A 166 -22.70 4.45 -26.69
CA LYS A 166 -23.93 5.28 -26.57
C LYS A 166 -24.74 5.29 -27.90
N ARG A 167 -24.08 5.35 -29.04
CA ARG A 167 -24.75 5.28 -30.35
C ARG A 167 -25.40 3.91 -30.56
N LEU A 168 -24.69 2.83 -30.27
CA LEU A 168 -25.22 1.46 -30.38
C LEU A 168 -26.41 1.21 -29.47
N GLN A 169 -26.39 1.75 -28.24
CA GLN A 169 -27.55 1.67 -27.32
C GLN A 169 -28.76 2.47 -27.84
N LYS A 170 -28.55 3.63 -28.45
CA LYS A 170 -29.63 4.43 -29.05
C LYS A 170 -30.27 3.74 -30.26
N THR A 171 -29.47 3.09 -31.10
CA THR A 171 -30.00 2.33 -32.26
C THR A 171 -30.79 1.12 -31.82
N LYS A 172 -30.34 0.36 -30.81
CA LYS A 172 -31.11 -0.77 -30.23
C LYS A 172 -32.42 -0.34 -29.59
N LYS A 173 -32.52 0.87 -29.00
CA LYS A 173 -33.76 1.41 -28.46
C LYS A 173 -34.77 1.92 -29.50
N ARG A 174 -34.33 2.19 -30.73
CA ARG A 174 -35.22 2.62 -31.83
C ARG A 174 -35.77 1.45 -32.64
N GLN A 175 -35.26 0.24 -32.45
CA GLN A 175 -35.70 -0.99 -33.13
C GLN A 175 -36.64 -1.86 -32.27
N LYS A 176 -36.96 -1.41 -31.06
CA LYS A 176 -38.02 -1.93 -30.19
C LYS A 176 -39.22 -0.95 -30.16
#